data_2b70ad4cbf3b5bdcc0edb223cc467914
#
_entry.id   2b70ad4cbf3b5bdcc0edb223cc467914
#
_cell.length_a   1.000
_cell.length_b   1.000
_cell.length_c   1.000
_cell.angle_alpha   90.00
_cell.angle_beta   90.00
_cell.angle_gamma   90.00
#
_symmetry.space_group_name_H-M   'P 1'
#
loop_
_entity.id
_entity.type
_entity.pdbx_description
1 polymer ?
#
loop_
_entity_poly.entity_id
_entity_poly.type
_entity_poly.pdbx_seq_one_letter_code
_entity_poly.pdbx_strand_id
1 'polypeptide(L)'
;YPFVEVPSFEEVSASKEAYARANMVEYDEHDPFVGKAILQKHGRQFLLVNPPAYPLTTAELDAVAELPYVREPHPMYDSMGGVPAIEEVRFSITHNRGCFGACSFCSLAFHQGRTISARSHHSVLREAEALTRHPGFKGYIHDVGGPSATFRRPSCQKQLKHGMCRNRACLAPEPCPNLDADHTDYMMLLRK
;
A
#
# COMPACT_ATOMS: atom_id res chain seq x y z
N TYR A 1 21.21 2.95 -15.16
CA TYR A 1 20.17 3.29 -14.20
C TYR A 1 20.71 4.34 -13.23
N PRO A 2 20.03 5.47 -13.00
CA PRO A 2 20.42 6.40 -11.95
C PRO A 2 20.21 5.72 -10.59
N PHE A 3 21.22 5.79 -9.72
CA PHE A 3 21.14 5.26 -8.37
C PHE A 3 21.65 6.28 -7.36
N VAL A 4 21.32 6.06 -6.11
CA VAL A 4 21.85 6.76 -4.94
C VAL A 4 22.49 5.73 -4.01
N GLU A 5 23.66 6.06 -3.49
CA GLU A 5 24.37 5.21 -2.55
C GLU A 5 24.00 5.59 -1.11
N VAL A 6 23.73 4.57 -0.29
CA VAL A 6 23.45 4.72 1.14
C VAL A 6 24.59 4.15 1.97
N PRO A 7 24.72 4.51 3.27
CA PRO A 7 25.70 3.89 4.14
C PRO A 7 25.65 2.36 4.07
N SER A 8 26.81 1.72 4.16
CA SER A 8 26.93 0.26 4.11
C SER A 8 26.12 -0.42 5.20
N PHE A 9 25.83 -1.69 5.02
CA PHE A 9 25.14 -2.50 6.04
C PHE A 9 25.87 -2.47 7.38
N GLU A 10 27.21 -2.53 7.36
CA GLU A 10 28.06 -2.46 8.54
C GLU A 10 27.94 -1.11 9.28
N GLU A 11 27.94 0.00 8.52
CA GLU A 11 27.77 1.34 9.09
C GLU A 11 26.36 1.52 9.67
N VAL A 12 25.33 1.08 8.97
CA VAL A 12 23.93 1.13 9.43
C VAL A 12 23.74 0.29 10.70
N SER A 13 24.38 -0.88 10.76
CA SER A 13 24.30 -1.77 11.93
C SER A 13 25.02 -1.21 13.15
N ALA A 14 26.03 -0.34 12.95
CA ALA A 14 26.85 0.20 14.03
C ALA A 14 26.42 1.61 14.49
N SER A 15 25.66 2.37 13.68
CA SER A 15 25.33 3.77 13.95
C SER A 15 23.87 4.07 13.66
N LYS A 16 23.16 4.61 14.67
CA LYS A 16 21.78 5.09 14.53
C LYS A 16 21.67 6.24 13.53
N GLU A 17 22.70 7.09 13.45
CA GLU A 17 22.76 8.20 12.50
C GLU A 17 22.92 7.70 11.06
N ALA A 18 23.73 6.66 10.83
CA ALA A 18 23.86 6.02 9.52
C ALA A 18 22.55 5.36 9.12
N TYR A 19 21.88 4.65 10.05
CA TYR A 19 20.56 4.09 9.85
C TYR A 19 19.53 5.17 9.47
N ALA A 20 19.48 6.28 10.21
CA ALA A 20 18.57 7.39 9.94
C ALA A 20 18.79 7.99 8.54
N ARG A 21 20.07 8.18 8.13
CA ARG A 21 20.39 8.64 6.77
C ARG A 21 19.93 7.68 5.69
N ALA A 22 20.17 6.38 5.87
CA ALA A 22 19.70 5.36 4.91
C ALA A 22 18.19 5.38 4.80
N ASN A 23 17.47 5.40 5.92
CA ASN A 23 16.01 5.44 5.96
C ASN A 23 15.42 6.71 5.30
N MET A 24 16.06 7.87 5.47
CA MET A 24 15.66 9.09 4.78
C MET A 24 15.77 8.96 3.27
N VAL A 25 16.85 8.37 2.77
CA VAL A 25 17.02 8.12 1.33
C VAL A 25 16.00 7.12 0.82
N GLU A 26 15.77 6.02 1.55
CA GLU A 26 14.74 5.04 1.22
C GLU A 26 13.34 5.68 1.13
N TYR A 27 13.02 6.56 2.08
CA TYR A 27 11.76 7.29 2.07
C TYR A 27 11.62 8.20 0.85
N ASP A 28 12.67 8.93 0.49
CA ASP A 28 12.66 9.87 -0.64
C ASP A 28 12.65 9.18 -1.99
N GLU A 29 13.36 8.05 -2.13
CA GLU A 29 13.45 7.31 -3.39
C GLU A 29 12.35 6.24 -3.54
N HIS A 30 11.50 6.04 -2.52
CA HIS A 30 10.36 5.14 -2.59
C HIS A 30 9.21 5.75 -3.40
N ASP A 31 9.49 6.06 -4.65
CA ASP A 31 8.56 6.70 -5.58
C ASP A 31 8.65 6.04 -6.96
N PRO A 32 7.54 5.51 -7.51
CA PRO A 32 7.54 4.80 -8.79
C PRO A 32 7.75 5.71 -10.00
N PHE A 33 7.57 7.02 -9.86
CA PHE A 33 7.64 7.98 -10.99
C PHE A 33 9.01 8.64 -11.13
N VAL A 34 9.65 8.94 -10.01
CA VAL A 34 10.89 9.74 -9.99
C VAL A 34 11.97 9.16 -9.07
N GLY A 35 11.69 8.04 -8.41
CA GLY A 35 12.65 7.36 -7.53
C GLY A 35 13.84 6.83 -8.30
N LYS A 36 15.00 6.84 -7.65
CA LYS A 36 16.23 6.21 -8.13
C LYS A 36 16.40 4.86 -7.46
N ALA A 37 17.19 3.99 -8.10
CA ALA A 37 17.64 2.79 -7.43
C ALA A 37 18.54 3.14 -6.23
N ILE A 38 18.51 2.32 -5.18
CA ILE A 38 19.33 2.48 -3.99
C ILE A 38 20.41 1.41 -4.02
N LEU A 39 21.66 1.81 -3.85
CA LEU A 39 22.80 0.91 -3.78
C LEU A 39 23.35 0.90 -2.36
N GLN A 40 23.41 -0.28 -1.76
CA GLN A 40 24.01 -0.49 -0.45
C GLN A 40 25.12 -1.53 -0.50
N LYS A 41 26.25 -1.23 0.10
CA LYS A 41 27.35 -2.18 0.25
C LYS A 41 27.10 -3.14 1.41
N HIS A 42 27.33 -4.43 1.18
CA HIS A 42 27.26 -5.54 2.15
C HIS A 42 28.55 -6.35 2.07
N GLY A 43 29.53 -6.07 2.91
CA GLY A 43 30.83 -6.74 2.86
C GLY A 43 31.52 -6.53 1.51
N ARG A 44 31.65 -7.61 0.72
CA ARG A 44 32.22 -7.59 -0.63
C ARG A 44 31.18 -7.50 -1.76
N GLN A 45 29.90 -7.49 -1.41
CA GLN A 45 28.81 -7.46 -2.37
C GLN A 45 28.05 -6.12 -2.29
N PHE A 46 27.18 -5.90 -3.26
CA PHE A 46 26.27 -4.77 -3.27
C PHE A 46 24.85 -5.26 -3.44
N LEU A 47 23.95 -4.68 -2.68
CA LEU A 47 22.51 -4.80 -2.84
C LEU A 47 22.02 -3.62 -3.66
N LEU A 48 21.34 -3.90 -4.78
CA LEU A 48 20.65 -2.89 -5.56
C LEU A 48 19.14 -3.06 -5.35
N VAL A 49 18.52 -2.03 -4.78
CA VAL A 49 17.07 -1.96 -4.61
C VAL A 49 16.50 -1.07 -5.71
N ASN A 50 15.72 -1.65 -6.60
CA ASN A 50 15.06 -0.90 -7.66
C ASN A 50 13.95 -0.01 -7.11
N PRO A 51 13.59 1.09 -7.80
CA PRO A 51 12.38 1.84 -7.48
C PRO A 51 11.15 0.93 -7.48
N PRO A 52 10.11 1.24 -6.69
CA PRO A 52 8.88 0.45 -6.70
C PRO A 52 8.22 0.45 -8.08
N ALA A 53 7.48 -0.61 -8.37
CA ALA A 53 6.67 -0.69 -9.59
C ALA A 53 5.59 0.40 -9.60
N TYR A 54 5.14 0.80 -10.79
CA TYR A 54 4.00 1.69 -10.93
C TYR A 54 2.76 1.10 -10.23
N PRO A 55 1.93 1.93 -9.59
CA PRO A 55 0.65 1.48 -9.04
C PRO A 55 -0.19 0.82 -10.13
N LEU A 56 -0.86 -0.28 -9.79
CA LEU A 56 -1.80 -0.90 -10.70
C LEU A 56 -2.92 0.08 -11.05
N THR A 57 -3.35 0.04 -12.29
CA THR A 57 -4.55 0.74 -12.75
C THR A 57 -5.79 0.12 -12.09
N THR A 58 -6.92 0.82 -12.13
CA THR A 58 -8.21 0.28 -11.66
C THR A 58 -8.54 -1.05 -12.33
N ALA A 59 -8.34 -1.16 -13.66
CA ALA A 59 -8.63 -2.40 -14.39
C ALA A 59 -7.74 -3.57 -13.94
N GLU A 60 -6.47 -3.32 -13.70
CA GLU A 60 -5.55 -4.34 -13.19
C GLU A 60 -5.89 -4.76 -11.76
N LEU A 61 -6.23 -3.80 -10.88
CA LEU A 61 -6.68 -4.11 -9.52
C LEU A 61 -7.98 -4.92 -9.53
N ASP A 62 -8.93 -4.57 -10.39
CA ASP A 62 -10.17 -5.31 -10.56
C ASP A 62 -9.87 -6.74 -11.01
N ALA A 63 -9.02 -6.92 -12.02
CA ALA A 63 -8.63 -8.24 -12.52
C ALA A 63 -7.97 -9.09 -11.42
N VAL A 64 -7.08 -8.51 -10.61
CA VAL A 64 -6.46 -9.22 -9.47
C VAL A 64 -7.49 -9.60 -8.42
N ALA A 65 -8.42 -8.70 -8.08
CA ALA A 65 -9.45 -8.96 -7.08
C ALA A 65 -10.48 -10.01 -7.52
N GLU A 66 -10.66 -10.19 -8.82
CA GLU A 66 -11.58 -11.15 -9.43
C GLU A 66 -10.98 -12.55 -9.63
N LEU A 67 -9.73 -12.77 -9.26
CA LEU A 67 -9.15 -14.11 -9.26
C LEU A 67 -9.94 -15.04 -8.31
N PRO A 68 -9.98 -16.35 -8.60
CA PRO A 68 -10.78 -17.31 -7.84
C PRO A 68 -10.14 -17.65 -6.49
N TYR A 69 -10.16 -16.70 -5.58
CA TYR A 69 -9.64 -16.90 -4.21
C TYR A 69 -10.52 -17.85 -3.42
N VAL A 70 -9.91 -18.86 -2.80
CA VAL A 70 -10.61 -19.85 -1.98
C VAL A 70 -11.11 -19.27 -0.66
N ARG A 71 -10.43 -18.25 -0.10
CA ARG A 71 -10.74 -17.60 1.18
C ARG A 71 -10.71 -18.56 2.39
N GLU A 72 -9.96 -19.63 2.27
CA GLU A 72 -9.70 -20.59 3.33
C GLU A 72 -8.20 -20.77 3.53
N PRO A 73 -7.76 -21.16 4.74
CA PRO A 73 -6.37 -21.50 4.97
C PRO A 73 -5.94 -22.67 4.07
N HIS A 74 -4.65 -22.74 3.76
CA HIS A 74 -4.12 -23.90 3.06
C HIS A 74 -4.26 -25.15 3.96
N PRO A 75 -4.72 -26.32 3.43
CA PRO A 75 -4.97 -27.51 4.22
C PRO A 75 -3.76 -28.05 5.01
N MET A 76 -2.54 -27.66 4.62
CA MET A 76 -1.34 -28.02 5.36
C MET A 76 -1.36 -27.56 6.84
N TYR A 77 -2.14 -26.52 7.16
CA TYR A 77 -2.25 -25.98 8.52
C TYR A 77 -3.28 -26.69 9.40
N ASP A 78 -4.12 -27.57 8.83
CA ASP A 78 -5.21 -28.23 9.57
C ASP A 78 -4.67 -29.04 10.76
N SER A 79 -3.57 -29.79 10.55
CA SER A 79 -2.92 -30.57 11.61
C SER A 79 -2.28 -29.71 12.70
N MET A 80 -2.06 -28.43 12.45
CA MET A 80 -1.45 -27.45 13.38
C MET A 80 -2.50 -26.58 14.08
N GLY A 81 -3.79 -26.88 13.92
CA GLY A 81 -4.89 -26.10 14.50
C GLY A 81 -5.43 -24.98 13.59
N GLY A 82 -5.08 -25.01 12.31
CA GLY A 82 -5.54 -24.03 11.31
C GLY A 82 -4.82 -22.68 11.38
N VAL A 83 -5.46 -21.63 10.85
CA VAL A 83 -4.95 -20.25 10.86
C VAL A 83 -6.03 -19.36 11.49
N PRO A 84 -6.01 -19.12 12.81
CA PRO A 84 -7.06 -18.34 13.49
C PRO A 84 -7.30 -16.94 12.89
N ALA A 85 -6.25 -16.29 12.38
CA ALA A 85 -6.34 -14.95 11.78
C ALA A 85 -7.30 -14.87 10.56
N ILE A 86 -7.64 -16.00 9.93
CA ILE A 86 -8.58 -16.00 8.79
C ILE A 86 -9.97 -15.53 9.20
N GLU A 87 -10.38 -15.76 10.44
CA GLU A 87 -11.70 -15.38 10.93
C GLU A 87 -11.91 -13.86 10.89
N GLU A 88 -10.83 -13.10 11.07
CA GLU A 88 -10.87 -11.63 11.04
C GLU A 88 -10.91 -11.05 9.62
N VAL A 89 -10.34 -11.76 8.63
CA VAL A 89 -10.13 -11.18 7.30
C VAL A 89 -10.91 -11.87 6.18
N ARG A 90 -11.47 -13.07 6.42
CA ARG A 90 -12.18 -13.85 5.38
C ARG A 90 -13.26 -13.06 4.66
N PHE A 91 -14.02 -12.27 5.39
CA PHE A 91 -15.13 -11.45 4.89
C PHE A 91 -14.80 -9.95 4.88
N SER A 92 -13.55 -9.61 4.64
CA SER A 92 -13.11 -8.23 4.42
C SER A 92 -12.85 -7.99 2.94
N ILE A 93 -13.15 -6.79 2.48
CA ILE A 93 -12.95 -6.33 1.09
C ILE A 93 -11.95 -5.19 1.08
N THR A 94 -10.85 -5.35 0.36
CA THR A 94 -9.90 -4.25 0.12
C THR A 94 -10.30 -3.50 -1.14
N HIS A 95 -10.66 -2.22 -1.02
CA HIS A 95 -11.10 -1.41 -2.14
C HIS A 95 -10.02 -0.50 -2.73
N ASN A 96 -8.91 -0.27 -2.01
CA ASN A 96 -7.82 0.59 -2.47
C ASN A 96 -6.48 0.14 -1.90
N ARG A 97 -5.41 0.59 -2.52
CA ARG A 97 -4.01 0.46 -2.06
C ARG A 97 -3.33 1.81 -2.09
N GLY A 98 -2.27 1.94 -1.29
CA GLY A 98 -1.51 3.18 -1.16
C GLY A 98 -2.11 4.16 -0.15
N CYS A 99 -1.24 4.99 0.45
CA CYS A 99 -1.65 6.02 1.40
C CYS A 99 -0.66 7.18 1.38
N PHE A 100 -1.14 8.38 1.12
CA PHE A 100 -0.32 9.59 1.18
C PHE A 100 -0.30 10.26 2.57
N GLY A 101 -0.85 9.60 3.59
CA GLY A 101 -0.86 10.10 4.98
C GLY A 101 0.53 10.30 5.55
N ALA A 102 1.46 9.41 5.22
CA ALA A 102 2.87 9.45 5.65
C ALA A 102 3.03 9.65 7.16
N CYS A 103 2.17 9.02 7.95
CA CYS A 103 2.23 9.06 9.41
C CYS A 103 3.52 8.42 9.90
N SER A 104 4.21 9.04 10.85
CA SER A 104 5.54 8.63 11.31
C SER A 104 5.60 7.22 11.93
N PHE A 105 4.49 6.71 12.43
CA PHE A 105 4.38 5.37 13.02
C PHE A 105 3.95 4.29 12.02
N CYS A 106 3.57 4.67 10.78
CA CYS A 106 2.88 3.77 9.86
C CYS A 106 3.77 3.37 8.67
N SER A 107 3.96 2.08 8.47
CA SER A 107 4.75 1.54 7.36
C SER A 107 3.97 1.36 6.04
N LEU A 108 2.68 1.70 5.98
CA LEU A 108 1.87 1.52 4.77
C LEU A 108 2.42 2.27 3.55
N ALA A 109 3.03 3.45 3.76
CA ALA A 109 3.67 4.20 2.69
C ALA A 109 4.82 3.44 2.03
N PHE A 110 5.59 2.65 2.80
CA PHE A 110 6.64 1.77 2.30
C PHE A 110 6.11 0.46 1.73
N HIS A 111 5.04 -0.09 2.34
CA HIS A 111 4.47 -1.37 1.94
C HIS A 111 3.58 -1.29 0.70
N GLN A 112 2.78 -0.24 0.56
CA GLN A 112 1.79 -0.08 -0.51
C GLN A 112 2.07 1.12 -1.43
N GLY A 113 3.06 1.94 -1.09
CA GLY A 113 3.34 3.19 -1.78
C GLY A 113 2.47 4.36 -1.30
N ARG A 114 2.81 5.54 -1.77
CA ARG A 114 2.13 6.80 -1.43
C ARG A 114 1.11 7.25 -2.48
N THR A 115 1.04 6.56 -3.61
CA THR A 115 0.09 6.83 -4.68
C THR A 115 -1.13 5.92 -4.53
N ILE A 116 -2.31 6.51 -4.51
CA ILE A 116 -3.55 5.76 -4.37
C ILE A 116 -3.90 5.08 -5.70
N SER A 117 -4.24 3.81 -5.61
CA SER A 117 -4.89 3.03 -6.66
C SER A 117 -6.14 2.37 -6.08
N ALA A 118 -7.29 2.51 -6.74
CA ALA A 118 -8.58 2.04 -6.23
C ALA A 118 -9.30 1.15 -7.25
N ARG A 119 -9.99 0.14 -6.73
CA ARG A 119 -10.87 -0.73 -7.51
C ARG A 119 -12.12 0.02 -7.96
N SER A 120 -12.74 -0.42 -9.04
CA SER A 120 -14.05 0.06 -9.44
C SER A 120 -15.12 -0.30 -8.41
N HIS A 121 -16.19 0.49 -8.33
CA HIS A 121 -17.34 0.14 -7.50
C HIS A 121 -17.93 -1.21 -7.92
N HIS A 122 -17.97 -1.49 -9.23
CA HIS A 122 -18.49 -2.76 -9.76
C HIS A 122 -17.74 -3.97 -9.23
N SER A 123 -16.39 -3.92 -9.23
CA SER A 123 -15.55 -5.00 -8.71
C SER A 123 -15.78 -5.22 -7.20
N VAL A 124 -15.89 -4.15 -6.42
CA VAL A 124 -16.15 -4.25 -4.97
C VAL A 124 -17.52 -4.86 -4.68
N LEU A 125 -18.56 -4.43 -5.40
CA LEU A 125 -19.91 -4.96 -5.24
C LEU A 125 -20.02 -6.44 -5.65
N ARG A 126 -19.38 -6.84 -6.75
CA ARG A 126 -19.31 -8.25 -7.16
C ARG A 126 -18.65 -9.12 -6.11
N GLU A 127 -17.58 -8.63 -5.48
CA GLU A 127 -16.95 -9.35 -4.38
C GLU A 127 -17.88 -9.44 -3.16
N ALA A 128 -18.56 -8.36 -2.79
CA ALA A 128 -19.53 -8.37 -1.71
C ALA A 128 -20.65 -9.41 -1.96
N GLU A 129 -21.20 -9.46 -3.17
CA GLU A 129 -22.18 -10.48 -3.56
C GLU A 129 -21.59 -11.90 -3.49
N ALA A 130 -20.34 -12.09 -3.90
CA ALA A 130 -19.69 -13.41 -3.83
C ALA A 130 -19.51 -13.86 -2.37
N LEU A 131 -19.16 -12.94 -1.46
CA LEU A 131 -19.03 -13.22 -0.03
C LEU A 131 -20.35 -13.70 0.58
N THR A 132 -21.49 -13.12 0.20
CA THR A 132 -22.81 -13.54 0.72
C THR A 132 -23.18 -14.97 0.36
N ARG A 133 -22.56 -15.54 -0.68
CA ARG A 133 -22.77 -16.93 -1.13
C ARG A 133 -21.82 -17.93 -0.49
N HIS A 134 -20.84 -17.45 0.27
CA HIS A 134 -19.86 -18.33 0.93
C HIS A 134 -20.53 -19.11 2.07
N PRO A 135 -20.30 -20.45 2.18
CA PRO A 135 -20.95 -21.28 3.21
C PRO A 135 -20.74 -20.80 4.65
N GLY A 136 -19.59 -20.17 4.93
CA GLY A 136 -19.26 -19.62 6.25
C GLY A 136 -19.78 -18.22 6.51
N PHE A 137 -20.52 -17.59 5.57
CA PHE A 137 -20.99 -16.21 5.75
C PHE A 137 -22.07 -16.11 6.83
N LYS A 138 -21.84 -15.25 7.80
CA LYS A 138 -22.72 -15.08 8.98
C LYS A 138 -23.61 -13.84 8.91
N GLY A 139 -23.75 -13.22 7.73
CA GLY A 139 -24.66 -12.09 7.52
C GLY A 139 -24.00 -10.71 7.60
N TYR A 140 -22.68 -10.62 7.74
CA TYR A 140 -21.97 -9.34 7.77
C TYR A 140 -20.61 -9.41 7.08
N ILE A 141 -20.20 -8.29 6.48
CA ILE A 141 -18.86 -8.05 5.95
C ILE A 141 -18.12 -7.26 7.03
N HIS A 142 -16.94 -7.75 7.43
CA HIS A 142 -16.17 -7.16 8.53
C HIS A 142 -15.65 -5.76 8.19
N ASP A 143 -15.21 -5.59 6.93
CA ASP A 143 -14.58 -4.36 6.49
C ASP A 143 -14.69 -4.19 4.98
N VAL A 144 -14.97 -2.97 4.53
CA VAL A 144 -14.81 -2.51 3.15
C VAL A 144 -13.78 -1.39 3.19
N GLY A 145 -12.52 -1.76 3.26
CA GLY A 145 -11.44 -0.87 3.66
C GLY A 145 -10.21 -0.95 2.78
N GLY A 146 -9.14 -0.51 3.37
CA GLY A 146 -7.79 -0.42 2.84
C GLY A 146 -6.91 0.26 3.87
N PRO A 147 -5.91 1.07 3.48
CA PRO A 147 -5.25 1.98 4.40
C PRO A 147 -6.28 2.85 5.13
N SER A 148 -6.08 3.04 6.44
CA SER A 148 -7.09 3.65 7.35
C SER A 148 -7.64 5.01 6.91
N ALA A 149 -6.91 5.73 6.07
CA ALA A 149 -7.37 7.00 5.51
C ALA A 149 -8.46 6.86 4.43
N THR A 150 -8.69 5.64 3.91
CA THR A 150 -9.76 5.31 2.94
C THR A 150 -9.81 6.21 1.68
N PHE A 151 -8.70 6.80 1.31
CA PHE A 151 -8.61 7.61 0.11
C PHE A 151 -8.73 6.73 -1.14
N ARG A 152 -9.54 7.16 -2.10
CA ARG A 152 -9.75 6.47 -3.38
C ARG A 152 -9.15 7.21 -4.58
N ARG A 153 -8.51 8.35 -4.34
CA ARG A 153 -7.87 9.21 -5.36
C ARG A 153 -6.46 9.59 -4.94
N PRO A 154 -5.57 9.89 -5.89
CA PRO A 154 -4.28 10.50 -5.60
C PRO A 154 -4.42 11.80 -4.81
N SER A 155 -3.42 12.15 -4.02
CA SER A 155 -3.45 13.37 -3.18
C SER A 155 -3.58 14.68 -3.96
N CYS A 156 -3.10 14.70 -5.20
CA CYS A 156 -3.24 15.83 -6.14
C CYS A 156 -2.87 15.42 -7.56
N GLN A 157 -3.24 16.22 -8.54
CA GLN A 157 -2.95 15.97 -9.96
C GLN A 157 -1.45 15.94 -10.29
N LYS A 158 -0.64 16.64 -9.49
CA LYS A 158 0.82 16.69 -9.68
C LYS A 158 1.48 15.34 -9.38
N GLN A 159 0.94 14.59 -8.42
CA GLN A 159 1.52 13.32 -7.97
C GLN A 159 1.73 12.32 -9.09
N LEU A 160 0.77 12.18 -10.00
CA LEU A 160 0.83 11.22 -11.10
C LEU A 160 1.87 11.55 -12.18
N LYS A 161 2.34 12.81 -12.23
CA LYS A 161 3.32 13.27 -13.22
C LYS A 161 4.72 13.43 -12.65
N HIS A 162 4.81 13.84 -11.40
CA HIS A 162 6.06 14.28 -10.77
C HIS A 162 6.39 13.51 -9.49
N GLY A 163 5.59 12.47 -9.18
CA GLY A 163 5.73 11.72 -7.94
C GLY A 163 5.39 12.53 -6.69
N MET A 164 5.80 12.01 -5.54
CA MET A 164 5.58 12.64 -4.24
C MET A 164 6.56 13.80 -4.00
N CYS A 165 6.09 14.82 -3.26
CA CYS A 165 6.96 15.90 -2.82
C CYS A 165 7.96 15.36 -1.78
N ARG A 166 9.27 15.64 -1.98
CA ARG A 166 10.34 15.19 -1.05
C ARG A 166 10.38 16.01 0.24
N ASN A 167 10.07 17.29 0.17
CA ASN A 167 10.21 18.26 1.27
C ASN A 167 8.87 18.65 1.90
N ARG A 168 7.77 17.94 1.60
CA ARG A 168 6.45 18.21 2.16
C ARG A 168 5.59 16.98 2.16
N ALA A 169 5.01 16.63 3.32
CA ALA A 169 3.92 15.66 3.40
C ALA A 169 2.58 16.31 3.02
N CYS A 170 1.62 15.49 2.57
CA CYS A 170 0.32 15.99 2.14
C CYS A 170 -0.57 16.44 3.29
N LEU A 171 -0.45 15.79 4.47
CA LEU A 171 -1.35 16.00 5.61
C LEU A 171 -0.68 16.68 6.81
N ALA A 172 0.64 16.61 6.95
CA ALA A 172 1.34 17.09 8.13
C ALA A 172 2.59 17.92 7.75
N PRO A 173 3.02 18.90 8.60
CA PRO A 173 2.36 19.38 9.82
C PRO A 173 1.08 20.15 9.56
N GLU A 174 0.90 20.66 8.35
CA GLU A 174 -0.31 21.33 7.87
C GLU A 174 -0.75 20.73 6.54
N PRO A 175 -2.05 20.60 6.27
CA PRO A 175 -2.55 20.12 4.98
C PRO A 175 -1.97 20.92 3.81
N CYS A 176 -1.56 20.21 2.76
CA CYS A 176 -1.07 20.85 1.55
C CYS A 176 -2.20 21.62 0.85
N PRO A 177 -2.01 22.88 0.42
CA PRO A 177 -3.05 23.64 -0.28
C PRO A 177 -3.50 23.02 -1.61
N ASN A 178 -2.71 22.11 -2.19
CA ASN A 178 -3.07 21.36 -3.40
C ASN A 178 -3.69 19.98 -3.10
N LEU A 179 -3.94 19.68 -1.83
CA LEU A 179 -4.50 18.40 -1.43
C LEU A 179 -5.94 18.25 -1.92
N ASP A 180 -6.20 17.17 -2.64
CA ASP A 180 -7.54 16.68 -2.94
C ASP A 180 -7.86 15.51 -1.98
N ALA A 181 -8.57 15.83 -0.91
CA ALA A 181 -8.99 14.86 0.12
C ALA A 181 -10.48 14.53 0.01
N ASP A 182 -11.05 14.57 -1.20
CA ASP A 182 -12.46 14.28 -1.42
C ASP A 182 -12.78 12.80 -1.19
N HIS A 183 -13.69 12.53 -0.24
CA HIS A 183 -14.21 11.20 0.09
C HIS A 183 -15.55 10.88 -0.60
N THR A 184 -16.05 11.73 -1.50
CA THR A 184 -17.35 11.53 -2.16
C THR A 184 -17.43 10.18 -2.85
N ASP A 185 -16.37 9.74 -3.55
CA ASP A 185 -16.33 8.45 -4.23
C ASP A 185 -16.46 7.27 -3.25
N TYR A 186 -15.81 7.34 -2.09
CA TYR A 186 -15.95 6.33 -1.04
C TYR A 186 -17.37 6.31 -0.45
N MET A 187 -17.93 7.47 -0.18
CA MET A 187 -19.31 7.57 0.30
C MET A 187 -20.32 7.04 -0.72
N MET A 188 -20.07 7.25 -2.01
CA MET A 188 -20.89 6.68 -3.09
C MET A 188 -20.76 5.16 -3.16
N LEU A 189 -19.58 4.60 -2.94
CA LEU A 189 -19.37 3.14 -2.87
C LEU A 189 -20.20 2.52 -1.75
N LEU A 190 -20.16 3.11 -0.55
CA LEU A 190 -20.88 2.58 0.62
C LEU A 190 -22.41 2.72 0.55
N ARG A 191 -22.93 3.54 -0.35
CA ARG A 191 -24.38 3.71 -0.57
C ARG A 191 -24.97 2.73 -1.58
N LYS A 192 -24.14 2.00 -2.28
CA LYS A 192 -24.55 0.99 -3.28
C LYS A 192 -24.69 -0.39 -2.67
#